data_b62b7fdfaca4313c7cc2e30d8607a2ad
#
_entry.id   b62b7fdfaca4313c7cc2e30d8607a2ad
#
_cell.length_a   1.000
_cell.length_b   1.000
_cell.length_c   1.000
_cell.angle_alpha   90.00
_cell.angle_beta   90.00
_cell.angle_gamma   90.00
#
_symmetry.space_group_name_H-M   'P 1'
#
loop_
_entity.id
_entity.type
_entity.pdbx_description
1 polymer ?
#
loop_
_entity_poly.entity_id
_entity_poly.type
_entity_poly.pdbx_seq_one_letter_code
_entity_poly.pdbx_strand_id
1 'polypeptide(L)'
;VREKSMTLAEVLTGARKTYGINLIGGVRRDMLKHQREQCIKLIAEMREELKTLVDILLNTPNMEQRTVGVGVLERQIARDFSPVGPMIRGSGFARDVRKIHPFSGYGDVPFNMFTEQGGDVISRVKVRVNEVFESMNIIDYMVDNLPTGAIITEGFNYTPGRFALGITEAPRGEDIHWSMLGDNQKLYRWRCRAATYANWPTLRYMLRGNTVSDAPLIIGSLDPCYSCTDRVTVVDVR
;
A
#
# COMPACT_ATOMS: atom_id res chain seq x y z
N VAL A 1 12.37 -10.44 -9.58
CA VAL A 1 11.27 -9.45 -9.48
C VAL A 1 11.66 -8.25 -8.62
N ARG A 2 12.02 -8.40 -7.32
CA ARG A 2 12.30 -7.25 -6.42
C ARG A 2 13.40 -6.33 -6.94
N GLU A 3 14.52 -6.85 -7.43
CA GLU A 3 15.59 -6.02 -8.00
C GLU A 3 15.12 -5.22 -9.21
N LYS A 4 14.32 -5.81 -10.09
CA LYS A 4 13.75 -5.10 -11.24
C LYS A 4 12.82 -3.95 -10.81
N SER A 5 12.03 -4.13 -9.75
CA SER A 5 11.19 -3.06 -9.22
C SER A 5 12.03 -1.91 -8.63
N MET A 6 13.17 -2.22 -8.00
CA MET A 6 14.10 -1.20 -7.50
C MET A 6 14.84 -0.49 -8.65
N THR A 7 15.20 -1.21 -9.70
CA THR A 7 15.76 -0.63 -10.94
C THR A 7 14.75 0.27 -11.63
N LEU A 8 13.48 -0.14 -11.69
CA LEU A 8 12.41 0.69 -12.22
C LEU A 8 12.27 2.01 -11.44
N ALA A 9 12.26 1.93 -10.10
CA ALA A 9 12.25 3.13 -9.27
C ALA A 9 13.45 4.04 -9.56
N GLU A 10 14.64 3.49 -9.71
CA GLU A 10 15.86 4.23 -10.03
C GLU A 10 15.79 4.90 -11.41
N VAL A 11 15.31 4.20 -12.43
CA VAL A 11 15.10 4.75 -13.77
C VAL A 11 14.16 5.96 -13.74
N LEU A 12 13.07 5.87 -12.99
CA LEU A 12 12.05 6.91 -12.96
C LEU A 12 12.41 8.07 -12.01
N THR A 13 13.04 7.79 -10.90
CA THR A 13 13.22 8.79 -9.83
C THR A 13 14.68 9.16 -9.55
N GLY A 14 15.63 8.38 -10.05
CA GLY A 14 17.06 8.53 -9.76
C GLY A 14 17.48 7.91 -8.42
N ALA A 15 16.59 7.21 -7.73
CA ALA A 15 16.89 6.48 -6.51
C ALA A 15 16.21 5.10 -6.55
N ARG A 16 16.85 4.09 -5.96
CA ARG A 16 16.29 2.71 -5.89
C ARG A 16 14.97 2.60 -5.10
N LYS A 17 14.55 3.70 -4.50
CA LYS A 17 13.23 3.93 -3.91
C LYS A 17 12.73 5.29 -4.38
N THR A 18 11.44 5.52 -4.28
CA THR A 18 10.78 6.73 -4.80
C THR A 18 10.96 7.98 -3.92
N TYR A 19 12.08 8.08 -3.21
CA TYR A 19 12.34 9.21 -2.33
C TYR A 19 12.50 10.52 -3.09
N GLY A 20 11.81 11.55 -2.60
CA GLY A 20 11.96 12.91 -3.07
C GLY A 20 11.45 13.17 -4.50
N ILE A 21 10.70 12.26 -5.11
CA ILE A 21 10.06 12.51 -6.40
C ILE A 21 8.83 13.39 -6.25
N ASN A 22 8.03 13.15 -5.22
CA ASN A 22 6.87 13.98 -4.91
C ASN A 22 7.32 15.25 -4.17
N LEU A 23 6.83 16.38 -4.63
CA LEU A 23 7.03 17.70 -4.04
C LEU A 23 5.67 18.31 -3.72
N ILE A 24 5.68 19.33 -2.85
CA ILE A 24 4.48 20.13 -2.65
C ILE A 24 4.21 20.86 -3.96
N GLY A 25 3.00 20.65 -4.51
CA GLY A 25 2.60 21.22 -5.80
C GLY A 25 2.85 20.36 -7.02
N GLY A 26 3.50 19.17 -6.90
CA GLY A 26 3.71 18.31 -8.04
C GLY A 26 4.85 17.30 -7.90
N VAL A 27 5.65 17.14 -8.96
CA VAL A 27 6.75 16.19 -9.01
C VAL A 27 8.05 16.87 -9.43
N ARG A 28 9.18 16.29 -9.03
CA ARG A 28 10.51 16.86 -9.27
C ARG A 28 10.96 16.78 -10.72
N ARG A 29 10.55 15.78 -11.45
CA ARG A 29 10.97 15.56 -12.84
C ARG A 29 9.89 14.83 -13.62
N ASP A 30 9.89 15.07 -14.93
CA ASP A 30 9.03 14.39 -15.88
C ASP A 30 9.65 13.06 -16.34
N MET A 31 8.84 12.20 -16.94
CA MET A 31 9.29 10.94 -17.55
C MET A 31 9.80 11.18 -18.96
N LEU A 32 11.06 10.86 -19.21
CA LEU A 32 11.68 10.94 -20.52
C LEU A 32 11.31 9.72 -21.39
N LYS A 33 11.36 9.89 -22.73
CA LYS A 33 11.00 8.83 -23.70
C LYS A 33 11.74 7.50 -23.43
N HIS A 34 13.06 7.56 -23.23
CA HIS A 34 13.84 6.33 -22.95
C HIS A 34 13.48 5.68 -21.61
N GLN A 35 13.08 6.47 -20.61
CA GLN A 35 12.60 5.94 -19.32
C GLN A 35 11.26 5.25 -19.46
N ARG A 36 10.37 5.77 -20.33
CA ARG A 36 9.11 5.12 -20.67
C ARG A 36 9.34 3.73 -21.31
N GLU A 37 10.23 3.65 -22.29
CA GLU A 37 10.57 2.40 -22.96
C GLU A 37 11.16 1.36 -21.97
N GLN A 38 12.06 1.81 -21.08
CA GLN A 38 12.61 0.97 -20.03
C GLN A 38 11.55 0.51 -19.01
N CYS A 39 10.62 1.39 -18.66
CA CYS A 39 9.52 1.07 -17.74
C CYS A 39 8.65 -0.06 -18.31
N ILE A 40 8.19 0.08 -19.54
CA ILE A 40 7.37 -0.94 -20.23
C ILE A 40 8.11 -2.29 -20.27
N LYS A 41 9.39 -2.27 -20.65
CA LYS A 41 10.21 -3.49 -20.70
C LYS A 41 10.32 -4.16 -19.32
N LEU A 42 10.69 -3.41 -18.28
CA LEU A 42 10.85 -3.94 -16.92
C LEU A 42 9.53 -4.49 -16.35
N ILE A 43 8.40 -3.82 -16.62
CA ILE A 43 7.09 -4.29 -16.19
C ILE A 43 6.74 -5.60 -16.87
N ALA A 44 6.96 -5.73 -18.18
CA ALA A 44 6.71 -6.96 -18.92
C ALA A 44 7.56 -8.13 -18.37
N GLU A 45 8.87 -7.91 -18.15
CA GLU A 45 9.74 -8.92 -17.58
C GLU A 45 9.34 -9.33 -16.15
N MET A 46 8.98 -8.36 -15.29
CA MET A 46 8.51 -8.64 -13.94
C MET A 46 7.21 -9.43 -13.94
N ARG A 47 6.32 -9.14 -14.89
CA ARG A 47 5.03 -9.85 -15.03
C ARG A 47 5.23 -11.33 -15.29
N GLU A 48 6.14 -11.70 -16.21
CA GLU A 48 6.42 -13.09 -16.54
C GLU A 48 7.11 -13.84 -15.38
N GLU A 49 8.11 -13.19 -14.75
CA GLU A 49 8.75 -13.78 -13.57
C GLU A 49 7.76 -13.99 -12.42
N LEU A 50 6.86 -13.03 -12.20
CA LEU A 50 5.88 -13.12 -11.13
C LEU A 50 4.85 -14.22 -11.38
N LYS A 51 4.40 -14.43 -12.62
CA LYS A 51 3.52 -15.55 -12.99
C LYS A 51 4.13 -16.89 -12.55
N THR A 52 5.40 -17.10 -12.90
CA THR A 52 6.13 -18.32 -12.52
C THR A 52 6.22 -18.49 -10.99
N LEU A 53 6.55 -17.42 -10.28
CA LEU A 53 6.63 -17.46 -8.80
C LEU A 53 5.29 -17.72 -8.14
N VAL A 54 4.22 -17.12 -8.65
CA VAL A 54 2.85 -17.32 -8.14
C VAL A 54 2.37 -18.74 -8.41
N ASP A 55 2.67 -19.28 -9.59
CA ASP A 55 2.33 -20.66 -9.93
C ASP A 55 3.00 -21.66 -8.96
N ILE A 56 4.29 -21.51 -8.72
CA ILE A 56 5.01 -22.31 -7.72
C ILE A 56 4.39 -22.14 -6.33
N LEU A 57 4.12 -20.90 -5.92
CA LEU A 57 3.59 -20.59 -4.60
C LEU A 57 2.22 -21.23 -4.36
N LEU A 58 1.28 -21.06 -5.31
CA LEU A 58 -0.10 -21.52 -5.15
C LEU A 58 -0.27 -23.02 -5.37
N ASN A 59 0.61 -23.66 -6.16
CA ASN A 59 0.55 -25.10 -6.46
C ASN A 59 1.44 -25.96 -5.55
N THR A 60 2.09 -25.36 -4.54
CA THR A 60 2.87 -26.11 -3.57
C THR A 60 1.95 -26.69 -2.46
N PRO A 61 1.83 -28.03 -2.30
CA PRO A 61 0.89 -28.65 -1.36
C PRO A 61 1.05 -28.14 0.10
N ASN A 62 2.27 -27.88 0.51
CA ASN A 62 2.54 -27.35 1.85
C ASN A 62 1.97 -25.93 2.06
N MET A 63 1.84 -25.14 1.00
CA MET A 63 1.24 -23.80 1.10
C MET A 63 -0.23 -23.88 1.46
N GLU A 64 -0.99 -24.74 0.79
CA GLU A 64 -2.40 -24.94 1.10
C GLU A 64 -2.60 -25.37 2.55
N GLN A 65 -1.88 -26.41 2.97
CA GLN A 65 -1.97 -26.96 4.35
C GLN A 65 -1.61 -25.94 5.43
N ARG A 66 -0.68 -25.03 5.14
CA ARG A 66 -0.17 -24.05 6.12
C ARG A 66 -0.92 -22.71 6.09
N THR A 67 -1.78 -22.45 5.10
CA THR A 67 -2.37 -21.12 4.91
C THR A 67 -3.89 -21.11 4.86
N VAL A 68 -4.50 -22.22 4.46
CA VAL A 68 -5.96 -22.35 4.43
C VAL A 68 -6.48 -22.58 5.83
N GLY A 69 -7.44 -21.78 6.28
CA GLY A 69 -8.02 -21.83 7.61
C GLY A 69 -7.09 -21.34 8.73
N VAL A 70 -5.87 -20.89 8.41
CA VAL A 70 -4.89 -20.39 9.38
C VAL A 70 -5.00 -18.88 9.53
N GLY A 71 -5.05 -18.39 10.76
CA GLY A 71 -5.09 -16.97 11.07
C GLY A 71 -6.32 -16.27 10.48
N VAL A 72 -7.48 -16.88 10.64
CA VAL A 72 -8.74 -16.36 10.11
C VAL A 72 -9.13 -15.07 10.82
N LEU A 73 -9.36 -14.04 10.05
CA LEU A 73 -10.02 -12.81 10.50
C LEU A 73 -11.50 -12.92 10.17
N GLU A 74 -12.28 -13.29 11.17
CA GLU A 74 -13.72 -13.43 11.05
C GLU A 74 -14.36 -12.12 10.58
N ARG A 75 -15.40 -12.24 9.73
CA ARG A 75 -16.08 -11.09 9.13
C ARG A 75 -16.64 -10.11 10.16
N GLN A 76 -17.13 -10.61 11.30
CA GLN A 76 -17.64 -9.74 12.38
C GLN A 76 -16.50 -8.94 13.01
N ILE A 77 -15.37 -9.58 13.32
CA ILE A 77 -14.17 -8.90 13.87
C ILE A 77 -13.63 -7.89 12.86
N ALA A 78 -13.61 -8.24 11.57
CA ALA A 78 -13.20 -7.31 10.51
C ALA A 78 -14.11 -6.07 10.46
N ARG A 79 -15.40 -6.23 10.69
CA ARG A 79 -16.35 -5.11 10.78
C ARG A 79 -16.10 -4.24 12.00
N ASP A 80 -15.93 -4.84 13.17
CA ASP A 80 -15.83 -4.14 14.46
C ASP A 80 -14.52 -3.36 14.57
N PHE A 81 -13.41 -3.93 14.06
CA PHE A 81 -12.09 -3.30 14.11
C PHE A 81 -11.74 -2.49 12.87
N SER A 82 -12.50 -2.66 11.78
CA SER A 82 -12.28 -1.94 10.52
C SER A 82 -10.80 -1.90 10.07
N PRO A 83 -10.10 -3.06 9.99
CA PRO A 83 -8.77 -3.09 9.42
C PRO A 83 -8.81 -2.59 7.98
N VAL A 84 -7.66 -2.31 7.39
CA VAL A 84 -7.57 -1.69 6.07
C VAL A 84 -6.73 -2.54 5.11
N GLY A 85 -6.85 -2.26 3.82
CA GLY A 85 -6.05 -2.89 2.78
C GLY A 85 -6.36 -4.38 2.57
N PRO A 86 -5.34 -5.19 2.24
CA PRO A 86 -5.52 -6.62 2.01
C PRO A 86 -6.13 -7.38 3.20
N MET A 87 -6.01 -6.83 4.42
CA MET A 87 -6.59 -7.42 5.62
C MET A 87 -8.12 -7.47 5.54
N ILE A 88 -8.74 -6.34 5.26
CA ILE A 88 -10.20 -6.26 5.17
C ILE A 88 -10.72 -6.86 3.87
N ARG A 89 -9.97 -6.71 2.76
CA ARG A 89 -10.31 -7.28 1.46
C ARG A 89 -10.24 -8.81 1.46
N GLY A 90 -9.32 -9.40 2.21
CA GLY A 90 -9.24 -10.84 2.45
C GLY A 90 -10.41 -11.42 3.24
N SER A 91 -11.16 -10.59 3.96
CA SER A 91 -12.34 -10.96 4.75
C SER A 91 -13.67 -10.54 4.07
N GLY A 92 -13.67 -10.28 2.76
CA GLY A 92 -14.85 -10.05 1.95
C GLY A 92 -15.39 -8.64 1.89
N PHE A 93 -14.62 -7.63 2.30
CA PHE A 93 -15.05 -6.24 2.21
C PHE A 93 -14.35 -5.51 1.07
N ALA A 94 -15.14 -4.99 0.14
CA ALA A 94 -14.67 -4.21 -0.99
C ALA A 94 -14.36 -2.76 -0.54
N ARG A 95 -13.17 -2.56 0.04
CA ARG A 95 -12.74 -1.23 0.51
C ARG A 95 -11.33 -0.93 0.02
N ASP A 96 -11.22 0.13 -0.78
CA ASP A 96 -9.97 0.66 -1.32
C ASP A 96 -10.12 2.16 -1.50
N VAL A 97 -9.21 2.92 -0.90
CA VAL A 97 -9.27 4.39 -0.91
C VAL A 97 -9.15 4.96 -2.32
N ARG A 98 -8.39 4.30 -3.19
CA ARG A 98 -8.25 4.70 -4.60
C ARG A 98 -9.58 4.71 -5.36
N LYS A 99 -10.55 3.90 -4.92
CA LYS A 99 -11.92 3.84 -5.48
C LYS A 99 -12.92 4.70 -4.73
N ILE A 100 -12.81 4.76 -3.39
CA ILE A 100 -13.80 5.46 -2.53
C ILE A 100 -13.52 6.96 -2.50
N HIS A 101 -12.26 7.34 -2.44
CA HIS A 101 -11.76 8.72 -2.42
C HIS A 101 -10.58 8.86 -3.38
N PRO A 102 -10.83 8.85 -4.70
CA PRO A 102 -9.76 8.93 -5.69
C PRO A 102 -8.84 10.14 -5.43
N PHE A 103 -7.54 9.87 -5.43
CA PHE A 103 -6.51 10.89 -5.28
C PHE A 103 -5.50 10.78 -6.42
N SER A 104 -4.74 11.85 -6.69
CA SER A 104 -3.82 11.93 -7.83
C SER A 104 -4.54 11.57 -9.14
N GLY A 105 -3.98 10.72 -9.99
CA GLY A 105 -4.58 10.25 -11.23
C GLY A 105 -5.55 9.07 -11.11
N TYR A 106 -5.82 8.55 -9.89
CA TYR A 106 -6.64 7.34 -9.76
C TYR A 106 -8.11 7.50 -10.17
N GLY A 107 -8.61 8.72 -10.27
CA GLY A 107 -9.95 8.99 -10.80
C GLY A 107 -10.10 8.64 -12.29
N ASP A 108 -9.00 8.76 -13.04
CA ASP A 108 -8.97 8.59 -14.49
C ASP A 108 -8.43 7.20 -14.91
N VAL A 109 -7.87 6.44 -13.96
CA VAL A 109 -7.25 5.14 -14.23
C VAL A 109 -8.25 4.01 -14.03
N PRO A 110 -8.56 3.21 -15.06
CA PRO A 110 -9.37 2.01 -14.89
C PRO A 110 -8.55 0.94 -14.15
N PHE A 111 -9.05 0.44 -13.03
CA PHE A 111 -8.45 -0.70 -12.34
C PHE A 111 -9.50 -1.49 -11.56
N ASN A 112 -9.17 -2.74 -11.24
CA ASN A 112 -10.04 -3.65 -10.50
C ASN A 112 -9.64 -3.69 -9.02
N MET A 113 -10.62 -3.96 -8.17
CA MET A 113 -10.42 -4.22 -6.75
C MET A 113 -10.69 -5.70 -6.48
N PHE A 114 -9.81 -6.34 -5.75
CA PHE A 114 -9.89 -7.77 -5.46
C PHE A 114 -10.28 -8.01 -4.01
N THR A 115 -11.17 -8.99 -3.82
CA THR A 115 -11.61 -9.44 -2.49
C THR A 115 -11.62 -10.95 -2.43
N GLU A 116 -11.37 -11.50 -1.25
CA GLU A 116 -11.49 -12.91 -0.89
C GLU A 116 -12.43 -13.05 0.30
N GLN A 117 -12.99 -14.25 0.52
CA GLN A 117 -13.99 -14.45 1.56
C GLN A 117 -13.47 -15.23 2.78
N GLY A 118 -12.33 -15.93 2.63
CA GLY A 118 -11.83 -16.84 3.66
C GLY A 118 -11.29 -16.16 4.92
N GLY A 119 -10.84 -14.92 4.82
CA GLY A 119 -10.25 -14.17 5.93
C GLY A 119 -8.94 -14.76 6.46
N ASP A 120 -8.42 -15.85 5.89
CA ASP A 120 -7.23 -16.56 6.29
C ASP A 120 -5.94 -16.04 5.61
N VAL A 121 -4.82 -16.66 5.89
CA VAL A 121 -3.53 -16.27 5.31
C VAL A 121 -3.57 -16.33 3.79
N ILE A 122 -4.09 -17.42 3.20
CA ILE A 122 -4.12 -17.57 1.74
C ILE A 122 -4.99 -16.51 1.06
N SER A 123 -6.11 -16.15 1.66
CA SER A 123 -6.99 -15.08 1.17
C SER A 123 -6.26 -13.75 1.08
N ARG A 124 -5.49 -13.41 2.11
CA ARG A 124 -4.66 -12.19 2.10
C ARG A 124 -3.53 -12.25 1.06
N VAL A 125 -2.93 -13.42 0.86
CA VAL A 125 -1.91 -13.65 -0.19
C VAL A 125 -2.51 -13.48 -1.57
N LYS A 126 -3.66 -14.10 -1.85
CA LYS A 126 -4.36 -13.98 -3.16
C LYS A 126 -4.73 -12.53 -3.47
N VAL A 127 -5.26 -11.79 -2.51
CA VAL A 127 -5.54 -10.36 -2.68
C VAL A 127 -4.27 -9.61 -3.10
N ARG A 128 -3.14 -9.79 -2.39
CA ARG A 128 -1.89 -9.12 -2.73
C ARG A 128 -1.33 -9.50 -4.09
N VAL A 129 -1.39 -10.79 -4.43
CA VAL A 129 -0.95 -11.26 -5.76
C VAL A 129 -1.73 -10.55 -6.86
N ASN A 130 -3.06 -10.54 -6.76
CA ASN A 130 -3.91 -9.86 -7.74
C ASN A 130 -3.63 -8.34 -7.79
N GLU A 131 -3.42 -7.71 -6.64
CA GLU A 131 -3.09 -6.28 -6.56
C GLU A 131 -1.73 -5.93 -7.16
N VAL A 132 -0.74 -6.83 -7.10
CA VAL A 132 0.56 -6.61 -7.78
C VAL A 132 0.38 -6.65 -9.29
N PHE A 133 -0.37 -7.61 -9.84
CA PHE A 133 -0.67 -7.64 -11.27
C PHE A 133 -1.47 -6.40 -11.70
N GLU A 134 -2.45 -6.00 -10.90
CA GLU A 134 -3.23 -4.80 -11.20
C GLU A 134 -2.39 -3.53 -11.11
N SER A 135 -1.43 -3.47 -10.18
CA SER A 135 -0.50 -2.35 -10.11
C SER A 135 0.36 -2.23 -11.37
N MET A 136 0.74 -3.37 -11.99
CA MET A 136 1.42 -3.37 -13.28
C MET A 136 0.50 -2.86 -14.41
N ASN A 137 -0.80 -3.25 -14.42
CA ASN A 137 -1.78 -2.74 -15.37
C ASN A 137 -1.99 -1.23 -15.22
N ILE A 138 -2.06 -0.74 -13.98
CA ILE A 138 -2.15 0.70 -13.68
C ILE A 138 -0.93 1.45 -14.23
N ILE A 139 0.29 0.92 -14.02
CA ILE A 139 1.52 1.54 -14.51
C ILE A 139 1.52 1.57 -16.04
N ASP A 140 1.19 0.46 -16.71
CA ASP A 140 1.10 0.39 -18.17
C ASP A 140 0.12 1.45 -18.70
N TYR A 141 -1.09 1.53 -18.12
CA TYR A 141 -2.07 2.53 -18.49
C TYR A 141 -1.56 3.97 -18.27
N MET A 142 -0.96 4.25 -17.11
CA MET A 142 -0.47 5.59 -16.78
C MET A 142 0.69 6.01 -17.70
N VAL A 143 1.60 5.10 -18.02
CA VAL A 143 2.72 5.36 -18.94
C VAL A 143 2.22 5.69 -20.34
N ASP A 144 1.13 5.07 -20.80
CA ASP A 144 0.54 5.32 -22.10
C ASP A 144 -0.30 6.60 -22.14
N ASN A 145 -0.83 7.05 -21.01
CA ASN A 145 -1.75 8.19 -20.90
C ASN A 145 -1.19 9.34 -20.04
N LEU A 146 0.15 9.49 -19.96
CA LEU A 146 0.74 10.60 -19.22
C LEU A 146 0.32 11.95 -19.81
N PRO A 147 -0.23 12.87 -19.01
CA PRO A 147 -0.57 14.19 -19.46
C PRO A 147 0.69 15.01 -19.80
N THR A 148 0.58 15.93 -20.72
CA THR A 148 1.62 16.90 -21.04
C THR A 148 1.36 18.21 -20.30
N GLY A 149 2.42 18.96 -19.95
CA GLY A 149 2.31 20.28 -19.34
C GLY A 149 3.24 20.49 -18.16
N ALA A 150 2.88 21.44 -17.31
CA ALA A 150 3.67 21.74 -16.11
C ALA A 150 3.59 20.58 -15.10
N ILE A 151 4.74 20.16 -14.61
CA ILE A 151 4.87 19.06 -13.64
C ILE A 151 4.79 19.52 -12.19
N ILE A 152 4.83 20.83 -11.95
CA ILE A 152 4.77 21.43 -10.61
C ILE A 152 4.01 22.76 -10.67
N THR A 153 3.23 23.03 -9.64
CA THR A 153 2.59 24.34 -9.43
C THR A 153 3.48 25.18 -8.53
N GLU A 154 3.82 26.38 -8.98
CA GLU A 154 4.60 27.34 -8.23
C GLU A 154 3.71 28.42 -7.60
N GLY A 155 4.25 29.16 -6.63
CA GLY A 155 3.61 30.37 -6.08
C GLY A 155 2.48 30.13 -5.09
N PHE A 156 2.41 28.96 -4.45
CA PHE A 156 1.44 28.73 -3.38
C PHE A 156 1.91 29.34 -2.04
N ASN A 157 0.94 29.88 -1.28
CA ASN A 157 1.21 30.49 0.03
C ASN A 157 0.91 29.52 1.17
N TYR A 158 1.83 29.47 2.11
CA TYR A 158 1.64 28.74 3.37
C TYR A 158 0.93 29.66 4.37
N THR A 159 -0.29 29.32 4.73
CA THR A 159 -1.06 30.08 5.72
C THR A 159 -1.01 29.38 7.08
N PRO A 160 -0.38 29.97 8.10
CA PRO A 160 -0.38 29.43 9.46
C PRO A 160 -1.81 29.16 9.97
N GLY A 161 -1.97 28.11 10.79
CA GLY A 161 -3.26 27.71 11.34
C GLY A 161 -4.14 26.89 10.40
N ARG A 162 -3.82 26.80 9.11
CA ARG A 162 -4.54 25.92 8.17
C ARG A 162 -4.14 24.47 8.41
N PHE A 163 -5.11 23.57 8.29
CA PHE A 163 -4.88 22.13 8.32
C PHE A 163 -5.35 21.45 7.05
N ALA A 164 -4.78 20.28 6.80
CA ALA A 164 -5.17 19.41 5.69
C ALA A 164 -5.16 17.95 6.13
N LEU A 165 -5.97 17.16 5.46
CA LEU A 165 -6.02 15.71 5.56
C LEU A 165 -5.58 15.10 4.22
N GLY A 166 -4.48 14.35 4.24
CA GLY A 166 -4.03 13.53 3.12
C GLY A 166 -4.41 12.07 3.36
N ILE A 167 -4.99 11.43 2.37
CA ILE A 167 -5.39 10.03 2.43
C ILE A 167 -4.81 9.32 1.21
N THR A 168 -4.19 8.16 1.42
CA THR A 168 -3.62 7.33 0.37
C THR A 168 -3.91 5.85 0.64
N GLU A 169 -3.87 5.03 -0.40
CA GLU A 169 -3.85 3.57 -0.26
C GLU A 169 -2.40 3.10 -0.38
N ALA A 170 -1.78 2.82 0.75
CA ALA A 170 -0.48 2.17 0.80
C ALA A 170 -0.61 0.65 0.53
N PRO A 171 0.47 -0.10 0.24
CA PRO A 171 0.41 -1.55 0.01
C PRO A 171 -0.24 -2.33 1.16
N ARG A 172 -0.20 -1.78 2.37
CA ARG A 172 -0.80 -2.36 3.58
C ARG A 172 -2.23 -1.89 3.84
N GLY A 173 -2.70 -0.91 3.08
CA GLY A 173 -4.03 -0.32 3.19
C GLY A 173 -4.01 1.19 3.39
N GLU A 174 -5.17 1.73 3.72
CA GLU A 174 -5.39 3.16 3.93
C GLU A 174 -4.40 3.76 4.93
N ASP A 175 -3.74 4.83 4.51
CA ASP A 175 -2.83 5.65 5.31
C ASP A 175 -3.33 7.10 5.34
N ILE A 176 -3.45 7.67 6.54
CA ILE A 176 -4.03 9.01 6.75
C ILE A 176 -3.03 9.90 7.45
N HIS A 177 -2.81 11.07 6.87
CA HIS A 177 -1.94 12.12 7.42
C HIS A 177 -2.75 13.39 7.66
N TRP A 178 -2.89 13.77 8.92
CA TRP A 178 -3.39 15.08 9.30
C TRP A 178 -2.23 16.01 9.64
N SER A 179 -2.21 17.17 9.03
CA SER A 179 -1.16 18.17 9.27
C SER A 179 -1.73 19.55 9.44
N MET A 180 -1.11 20.36 10.33
CA MET A 180 -1.44 21.75 10.56
C MET A 180 -0.19 22.60 10.40
N LEU A 181 -0.33 23.68 9.65
CA LEU A 181 0.75 24.63 9.40
C LEU A 181 0.93 25.58 10.59
N GLY A 182 2.17 25.80 10.95
CA GLY A 182 2.60 26.83 11.91
C GLY A 182 3.32 27.98 11.22
N ASP A 183 3.98 28.80 12.00
CA ASP A 183 4.77 29.92 11.50
C ASP A 183 6.03 29.47 10.76
N ASN A 184 6.58 30.33 9.91
CA ASN A 184 7.83 30.15 9.18
C ASN A 184 7.87 28.85 8.34
N GLN A 185 6.78 28.49 7.71
CA GLN A 185 6.66 27.29 6.87
C GLN A 185 6.95 25.97 7.61
N LYS A 186 6.80 25.96 8.93
CA LYS A 186 6.95 24.74 9.74
C LYS A 186 5.61 24.11 10.00
N LEU A 187 5.62 22.79 10.24
CA LEU A 187 4.45 22.09 10.75
C LEU A 187 4.27 22.41 12.24
N TYR A 188 3.11 22.94 12.63
CA TYR A 188 2.71 23.06 14.02
C TYR A 188 2.41 21.69 14.63
N ARG A 189 1.67 20.86 13.87
CA ARG A 189 1.32 19.50 14.30
C ARG A 189 1.13 18.58 13.11
N TRP A 190 1.61 17.35 13.28
CA TRP A 190 1.41 16.28 12.34
C TRP A 190 0.96 15.01 13.06
N ARG A 191 -0.05 14.34 12.51
CA ARG A 191 -0.56 13.06 12.98
C ARG A 191 -0.71 12.13 11.79
N CYS A 192 -0.10 10.95 11.88
CA CYS A 192 -0.30 9.89 10.90
C CYS A 192 -1.00 8.69 11.54
N ARG A 193 -1.90 8.09 10.80
CA ARG A 193 -2.48 6.79 11.10
C ARG A 193 -2.12 5.86 9.95
N ALA A 194 -1.04 5.10 10.14
CA ALA A 194 -0.60 4.10 9.18
C ALA A 194 -1.54 2.88 9.17
N ALA A 195 -1.57 2.17 8.04
CA ALA A 195 -2.40 0.99 7.87
C ALA A 195 -2.13 -0.08 8.95
N THR A 196 -0.87 -0.32 9.29
CA THR A 196 -0.51 -1.30 10.32
C THR A 196 -1.08 -0.95 11.69
N TYR A 197 -1.19 0.34 12.02
CA TYR A 197 -1.80 0.78 13.27
C TYR A 197 -3.28 0.37 13.36
N ALA A 198 -4.01 0.40 12.25
CA ALA A 198 -5.39 -0.07 12.17
C ALA A 198 -5.50 -1.60 12.16
N ASN A 199 -4.52 -2.29 11.52
CA ASN A 199 -4.55 -3.73 11.34
C ASN A 199 -4.07 -4.51 12.57
N TRP A 200 -3.12 -3.97 13.34
CA TRP A 200 -2.47 -4.66 14.45
C TRP A 200 -3.42 -5.16 15.54
N PRO A 201 -4.46 -4.42 15.96
CA PRO A 201 -5.39 -4.89 17.00
C PRO A 201 -6.15 -6.18 16.64
N THR A 202 -6.26 -6.52 15.34
CA THR A 202 -6.92 -7.75 14.90
C THR A 202 -6.08 -9.00 15.15
N LEU A 203 -4.77 -8.86 15.32
CA LEU A 203 -3.82 -9.96 15.45
C LEU A 203 -4.19 -10.91 16.59
N ARG A 204 -4.62 -10.39 17.71
CA ARG A 204 -5.03 -11.20 18.88
C ARG A 204 -6.19 -12.16 18.59
N TYR A 205 -7.05 -11.81 17.66
CA TYR A 205 -8.17 -12.67 17.24
C TYR A 205 -7.70 -13.72 16.25
N MET A 206 -6.85 -13.36 15.32
CA MET A 206 -6.31 -14.26 14.31
C MET A 206 -5.34 -15.31 14.88
N LEU A 207 -4.68 -15.03 16.00
CA LEU A 207 -3.78 -15.99 16.66
C LEU A 207 -4.53 -17.07 17.47
N ARG A 208 -5.74 -16.79 17.91
CA ARG A 208 -6.51 -17.72 18.71
C ARG A 208 -6.86 -18.98 17.92
N GLY A 209 -6.69 -20.15 18.55
CA GLY A 209 -7.00 -21.45 17.95
C GLY A 209 -5.96 -21.95 16.96
N ASN A 210 -4.89 -21.20 16.70
CA ASN A 210 -3.78 -21.64 15.85
C ASN A 210 -2.60 -22.14 16.69
N THR A 211 -1.67 -22.87 16.07
CA THR A 211 -0.46 -23.33 16.75
C THR A 211 0.55 -22.20 16.91
N VAL A 212 1.47 -22.32 17.88
CA VAL A 212 2.54 -21.33 18.07
C VAL A 212 3.42 -21.20 16.82
N SER A 213 3.60 -22.31 16.10
CA SER A 213 4.37 -22.33 14.84
C SER A 213 3.71 -21.56 13.70
N ASP A 214 2.42 -21.28 13.76
CA ASP A 214 1.71 -20.48 12.76
C ASP A 214 1.80 -18.97 13.02
N ALA A 215 2.16 -18.58 14.25
CA ALA A 215 2.21 -17.17 14.63
C ALA A 215 3.09 -16.31 13.70
N PRO A 216 4.31 -16.70 13.31
CA PRO A 216 5.11 -15.92 12.37
C PRO A 216 4.45 -15.77 10.98
N LEU A 217 3.77 -16.81 10.51
CA LEU A 217 3.05 -16.78 9.24
C LEU A 217 1.84 -15.85 9.31
N ILE A 218 1.06 -15.93 10.38
CA ILE A 218 -0.10 -15.06 10.62
C ILE A 218 0.35 -13.60 10.70
N ILE A 219 1.39 -13.31 11.50
CA ILE A 219 1.96 -11.96 11.63
C ILE A 219 2.48 -11.47 10.26
N GLY A 220 3.26 -12.30 9.56
CA GLY A 220 3.79 -11.97 8.25
C GLY A 220 2.69 -11.67 7.22
N SER A 221 1.52 -12.33 7.33
CA SER A 221 0.39 -12.10 6.45
C SER A 221 -0.26 -10.71 6.58
N LEU A 222 -0.02 -9.99 7.69
CA LEU A 222 -0.41 -8.59 7.85
C LEU A 222 0.51 -7.65 7.06
N ASP A 223 1.73 -8.09 6.75
CA ASP A 223 2.81 -7.25 6.22
C ASP A 223 3.07 -6.04 7.16
N PRO A 224 3.38 -6.27 8.46
CA PRO A 224 3.39 -5.19 9.42
C PRO A 224 4.59 -4.26 9.27
N CYS A 225 4.35 -2.98 9.51
CA CYS A 225 5.40 -2.00 9.74
C CYS A 225 5.64 -1.90 11.27
N TYR A 226 6.71 -2.49 11.76
CA TYR A 226 6.98 -2.52 13.22
C TYR A 226 7.22 -1.14 13.80
N SER A 227 7.83 -0.21 13.08
CA SER A 227 7.98 1.19 13.52
C SER A 227 6.63 1.90 13.68
N CYS A 228 5.58 1.45 12.99
CA CYS A 228 4.22 1.98 13.15
C CYS A 228 3.53 1.41 14.41
N THR A 229 3.93 0.23 14.86
CA THR A 229 3.37 -0.41 16.08
C THR A 229 4.09 0.03 17.34
N ASP A 230 5.37 0.41 17.22
CA ASP A 230 6.21 0.86 18.34
C ASP A 230 6.03 2.38 18.58
N ARG A 231 4.79 2.80 18.87
CA ARG A 231 4.46 4.19 19.16
C ARG A 231 4.37 4.41 20.67
N VAL A 232 5.27 5.22 21.17
CA VAL A 232 5.30 5.60 22.60
C VAL A 232 4.56 6.94 22.80
N THR A 233 3.66 6.98 23.78
CA THR A 233 3.10 8.22 24.27
C THR A 233 3.97 8.68 25.45
N VAL A 234 4.72 9.77 25.24
CA VAL A 234 5.45 10.41 26.34
C VAL A 234 4.44 11.26 27.12
N VAL A 235 4.21 10.89 28.36
CA VAL A 235 3.42 11.67 29.32
C VAL A 235 4.41 12.43 30.20
N ASP A 236 4.41 13.74 30.09
CA ASP A 236 5.15 14.59 31.00
C ASP A 236 4.40 14.60 32.35
N VAL A 237 4.87 13.81 33.29
CA VAL A 237 4.33 13.79 34.66
C VAL A 237 5.03 14.92 35.42
N ARG A 238 4.43 16.07 35.39
CA ARG A 238 4.80 17.18 36.27
C ARG A 238 4.07 17.11 37.60
#